data_2e115bf52fe0597839d847680d13c303
#
_entry.id   2e115bf52fe0597839d847680d13c303
#
_cell.length_a   1.000
_cell.length_b   1.000
_cell.length_c   1.000
_cell.angle_alpha   90.00
_cell.angle_beta   90.00
_cell.angle_gamma   90.00
#
_symmetry.space_group_name_H-M   'P 1'
#
loop_
_entity.id
_entity.type
_entity.pdbx_description
1 polymer ?
#
loop_
_entity_poly.entity_id
_entity_poly.type
_entity_poly.pdbx_seq_one_letter_code
_entity_poly.pdbx_strand_id
1 'polypeptide(L)'
;MSLVETHEKRISRFKMFFHMIVIGAIVSLFLYGLSTWMVINKMNKKFIAYGCPKTVFISYLKNKYIWIPIPFLKNYQTPVEPMLQRVARCKTLPAQAYNRFIDKLLGRKQRSKKLLEESIQAVSTHLSRFKSLFLLFLSIYILLFSIFSMLGHKDKHIRGTQMMPALSFRLKLIFSSWLKRHHHIRIGKLPIPKSKEISHFLFMGSTRSGKSVTLNQFIHSIIERKEALHNNHKLIIYDLKGEFVGKWYSEKDILFFPFDQRSIKYSLFNEIKSDIDFKIIAKSLFEPPRNVSQNLSFFYEAGGEVFKTGLILLGKSGRKSNRHILEFFAQERDEIIKQFSTLPKALQGPIDYLIDSREAAGVLSTIHEKINFLEYLIDADGPFSFRDYIADEKDRRNLFIPNISNYKNIFMPLFSFGIDIMIKEVLSLPDNFNRRVFFLIDEFSSLHTIQSIFDFQRESGSKGGCLICAMQDLGDLSLNYGREKLHSFFNNFHTKFIFQLLDPDTQDYASRALGERQVMMRMPSHQYSPNDIGDRESISLQNTNERVVLPSEFSLLRKLRCFIQMSEIGISRIKIPRKFYALKQPHFLPRDFKIDLEVPGTGKVEESIPPETISYKLVSPSDPQSHDLFDPLTEF
;
A
#
# COMPACT_ATOMS: atom_id res chain seq x y z
N MET A 1 3.68 20.91 -29.10
CA MET A 1 4.37 19.74 -29.68
C MET A 1 3.74 18.38 -29.35
N SER A 2 3.11 18.18 -28.22
CA SER A 2 2.51 16.89 -27.82
C SER A 2 1.22 16.46 -28.57
N LEU A 3 0.47 17.39 -29.11
CA LEU A 3 -0.81 17.12 -29.80
C LEU A 3 -0.64 16.58 -31.23
N VAL A 4 0.36 17.02 -31.95
CA VAL A 4 0.64 16.59 -33.33
C VAL A 4 1.21 15.17 -33.33
N GLU A 5 2.13 14.87 -32.43
CA GLU A 5 2.74 13.54 -32.26
C GLU A 5 1.72 12.44 -31.87
N THR A 6 0.71 12.81 -31.10
CA THR A 6 -0.41 11.89 -30.77
C THR A 6 -1.33 11.65 -31.96
N HIS A 7 -1.45 12.61 -32.86
CA HIS A 7 -2.33 12.50 -34.03
C HIS A 7 -1.72 11.59 -35.10
N GLU A 8 -0.44 11.71 -35.41
CA GLU A 8 0.26 10.85 -36.39
C GLU A 8 0.39 9.40 -35.90
N LYS A 9 0.71 9.19 -34.63
CA LYS A 9 0.69 7.84 -34.04
C LYS A 9 -0.71 7.22 -34.10
N ARG A 10 -1.78 8.00 -34.01
CA ARG A 10 -3.16 7.54 -34.21
C ARG A 10 -3.42 7.18 -35.68
N ILE A 11 -2.96 7.99 -36.62
CA ILE A 11 -3.15 7.76 -38.06
C ILE A 11 -2.38 6.50 -38.53
N SER A 12 -1.13 6.31 -38.11
CA SER A 12 -0.35 5.10 -38.43
C SER A 12 -1.00 3.84 -37.84
N ARG A 13 -1.48 3.92 -36.59
CA ARG A 13 -2.22 2.81 -35.95
C ARG A 13 -3.55 2.55 -36.63
N PHE A 14 -4.25 3.60 -37.08
CA PHE A 14 -5.50 3.47 -37.80
C PHE A 14 -5.29 2.84 -39.19
N LYS A 15 -4.24 3.21 -39.93
CA LYS A 15 -3.86 2.57 -41.19
C LYS A 15 -3.54 1.09 -41.00
N MET A 16 -2.72 0.73 -39.99
CA MET A 16 -2.40 -0.68 -39.71
C MET A 16 -3.66 -1.46 -39.27
N PHE A 17 -4.53 -0.86 -38.48
CA PHE A 17 -5.82 -1.42 -38.08
C PHE A 17 -6.73 -1.68 -39.29
N PHE A 18 -6.83 -0.72 -40.20
CA PHE A 18 -7.61 -0.84 -41.40
C PHE A 18 -7.11 -1.98 -42.33
N HIS A 19 -5.80 -2.10 -42.53
CA HIS A 19 -5.21 -3.20 -43.28
C HIS A 19 -5.47 -4.56 -42.63
N MET A 20 -5.38 -4.68 -41.33
CA MET A 20 -5.65 -5.93 -40.62
C MET A 20 -7.15 -6.32 -40.68
N ILE A 21 -8.06 -5.35 -40.59
CA ILE A 21 -9.50 -5.61 -40.79
C ILE A 21 -9.76 -6.10 -42.19
N VAL A 22 -9.17 -5.45 -43.20
CA VAL A 22 -9.35 -5.84 -44.60
C VAL A 22 -8.82 -7.24 -44.85
N ILE A 23 -7.62 -7.57 -44.37
CA ILE A 23 -7.04 -8.91 -44.48
C ILE A 23 -7.91 -9.94 -43.73
N GLY A 24 -8.33 -9.65 -42.51
CA GLY A 24 -9.21 -10.52 -41.72
C GLY A 24 -10.56 -10.77 -42.43
N ALA A 25 -11.16 -9.74 -43.00
CA ALA A 25 -12.39 -9.85 -43.77
C ALA A 25 -12.22 -10.72 -45.05
N ILE A 26 -11.10 -10.55 -45.78
CA ILE A 26 -10.79 -11.34 -46.96
C ILE A 26 -10.60 -12.82 -46.58
N VAL A 27 -9.82 -13.13 -45.53
CA VAL A 27 -9.60 -14.50 -45.05
C VAL A 27 -10.93 -15.14 -44.60
N SER A 28 -11.78 -14.39 -43.90
CA SER A 28 -13.07 -14.88 -43.43
C SER A 28 -14.03 -15.14 -44.58
N LEU A 29 -14.05 -14.28 -45.62
CA LEU A 29 -14.81 -14.49 -46.83
C LEU A 29 -14.34 -15.73 -47.59
N PHE A 30 -13.04 -15.94 -47.68
CA PHE A 30 -12.45 -17.12 -48.31
C PHE A 30 -12.83 -18.42 -47.57
N LEU A 31 -12.71 -18.44 -46.24
CA LEU A 31 -13.10 -19.59 -45.42
C LEU A 31 -14.61 -19.86 -45.49
N TYR A 32 -15.42 -18.80 -45.55
CA TYR A 32 -16.85 -18.91 -45.76
C TYR A 32 -17.17 -19.53 -47.12
N GLY A 33 -16.53 -19.06 -48.20
CA GLY A 33 -16.66 -19.61 -49.56
C GLY A 33 -16.28 -21.09 -49.62
N LEU A 34 -15.16 -21.46 -48.98
CA LEU A 34 -14.68 -22.85 -48.94
C LEU A 34 -15.63 -23.77 -48.17
N SER A 35 -16.13 -23.34 -47.01
CA SER A 35 -17.08 -24.15 -46.24
C SER A 35 -18.40 -24.33 -46.93
N THR A 36 -18.90 -23.28 -47.57
CA THR A 36 -20.13 -23.33 -48.35
C THR A 36 -19.99 -24.26 -49.56
N TRP A 37 -18.84 -24.19 -50.25
CA TRP A 37 -18.51 -25.10 -51.35
C TRP A 37 -18.46 -26.57 -50.89
N MET A 38 -17.84 -26.88 -49.74
CA MET A 38 -17.81 -28.24 -49.18
C MET A 38 -19.22 -28.79 -48.90
N VAL A 39 -20.10 -27.96 -48.31
CA VAL A 39 -21.49 -28.35 -48.03
C VAL A 39 -22.26 -28.60 -49.33
N ILE A 40 -22.14 -27.71 -50.30
CA ILE A 40 -22.79 -27.85 -51.63
C ILE A 40 -22.29 -29.11 -52.34
N ASN A 41 -20.98 -29.40 -52.27
CA ASN A 41 -20.39 -30.57 -52.90
C ASN A 41 -20.87 -31.89 -52.24
N LYS A 42 -20.98 -31.90 -50.91
CA LYS A 42 -21.54 -33.04 -50.15
C LYS A 42 -23.00 -33.29 -50.48
N MET A 43 -23.79 -32.24 -50.66
CA MET A 43 -25.19 -32.29 -51.08
C MET A 43 -25.30 -32.76 -52.50
N ASN A 44 -24.50 -32.27 -53.45
CA ASN A 44 -24.45 -32.72 -54.85
C ASN A 44 -24.20 -34.23 -54.95
N LYS A 45 -23.25 -34.79 -54.13
CA LYS A 45 -23.04 -36.24 -54.14
C LYS A 45 -24.26 -37.01 -53.69
N LYS A 46 -25.03 -36.53 -52.68
CA LYS A 46 -26.32 -37.16 -52.30
C LYS A 46 -27.36 -37.08 -53.39
N PHE A 47 -27.53 -35.92 -54.08
CA PHE A 47 -28.49 -35.77 -55.18
C PHE A 47 -28.18 -36.70 -56.34
N ILE A 48 -26.93 -36.91 -56.73
CA ILE A 48 -26.50 -37.82 -57.73
C ILE A 48 -26.83 -39.27 -57.34
N ALA A 49 -26.60 -39.68 -56.13
CA ALA A 49 -26.92 -41.01 -55.64
C ALA A 49 -28.42 -41.34 -55.65
N TYR A 50 -29.31 -40.33 -55.64
CA TYR A 50 -30.74 -40.48 -55.73
C TYR A 50 -31.27 -40.27 -57.17
N GLY A 51 -30.37 -40.15 -58.17
CA GLY A 51 -30.77 -40.05 -59.58
C GLY A 51 -31.34 -38.69 -60.00
N CYS A 52 -31.14 -37.65 -59.24
CA CYS A 52 -31.60 -36.29 -59.58
C CYS A 52 -30.51 -35.55 -60.39
N PRO A 53 -30.83 -34.85 -61.48
CA PRO A 53 -29.83 -34.09 -62.24
C PRO A 53 -29.27 -32.91 -61.44
N LYS A 54 -27.97 -32.72 -61.51
CA LYS A 54 -27.23 -31.64 -60.86
C LYS A 54 -27.77 -30.23 -61.09
N THR A 55 -28.36 -30.03 -62.27
CA THR A 55 -28.87 -28.75 -62.78
C THR A 55 -30.02 -28.17 -61.94
N VAL A 56 -30.89 -29.02 -61.37
CA VAL A 56 -32.08 -28.56 -60.63
C VAL A 56 -31.71 -27.92 -59.30
N PHE A 57 -30.70 -28.47 -58.58
CA PHE A 57 -30.29 -27.93 -57.32
C PHE A 57 -29.50 -26.60 -57.42
N ILE A 58 -28.67 -26.51 -58.45
CA ILE A 58 -27.85 -25.30 -58.70
C ILE A 58 -28.73 -24.14 -59.19
N SER A 59 -29.72 -24.37 -60.03
CA SER A 59 -30.66 -23.33 -60.52
C SER A 59 -31.54 -22.79 -59.39
N TYR A 60 -31.98 -23.64 -58.49
CA TYR A 60 -32.76 -23.22 -57.32
C TYR A 60 -31.96 -22.38 -56.35
N LEU A 61 -30.72 -22.73 -56.04
CA LEU A 61 -29.82 -21.94 -55.20
C LEU A 61 -29.51 -20.58 -55.84
N LYS A 62 -29.32 -20.52 -57.15
CA LYS A 62 -29.07 -19.28 -57.88
C LYS A 62 -30.26 -18.32 -57.84
N ASN A 63 -31.48 -18.81 -57.83
CA ASN A 63 -32.69 -17.97 -57.82
C ASN A 63 -33.08 -17.45 -56.45
N LYS A 64 -32.69 -18.14 -55.34
CA LYS A 64 -33.11 -17.78 -53.99
C LYS A 64 -32.04 -17.02 -53.18
N TYR A 65 -30.76 -17.08 -53.61
CA TYR A 65 -29.64 -16.47 -52.90
C TYR A 65 -28.74 -15.66 -53.84
N ILE A 66 -29.26 -14.53 -54.31
CA ILE A 66 -28.62 -13.63 -55.30
C ILE A 66 -27.27 -13.03 -54.87
N TRP A 67 -26.87 -13.21 -53.59
CA TRP A 67 -25.70 -12.55 -53.02
C TRP A 67 -24.47 -13.44 -52.76
N ILE A 68 -24.34 -14.58 -53.46
CA ILE A 68 -23.12 -15.38 -53.37
C ILE A 68 -22.25 -15.12 -54.60
N PRO A 69 -21.16 -14.32 -54.51
CA PRO A 69 -20.22 -14.20 -55.61
C PRO A 69 -19.35 -15.46 -55.65
N ILE A 70 -19.83 -16.48 -56.39
CA ILE A 70 -19.01 -17.67 -56.64
C ILE A 70 -18.49 -17.57 -58.08
N PRO A 71 -17.17 -17.29 -58.28
CA PRO A 71 -16.56 -17.14 -59.60
C PRO A 71 -16.64 -18.41 -60.49
N PHE A 72 -17.01 -19.56 -59.93
CA PHE A 72 -16.95 -20.88 -60.60
C PHE A 72 -18.23 -21.35 -61.20
N LEU A 73 -19.32 -20.56 -61.19
CA LEU A 73 -20.66 -20.99 -61.78
C LEU A 73 -20.91 -20.46 -63.16
N LYS A 74 -19.91 -19.93 -63.87
CA LYS A 74 -20.11 -19.27 -65.16
C LYS A 74 -20.41 -20.21 -66.40
N ASN A 75 -20.29 -21.55 -66.24
CA ASN A 75 -20.34 -22.46 -67.39
C ASN A 75 -21.47 -23.52 -67.38
N TYR A 76 -22.61 -23.29 -66.77
CA TYR A 76 -23.73 -24.24 -66.85
C TYR A 76 -24.99 -23.56 -67.36
N GLN A 77 -25.07 -23.42 -68.68
CA GLN A 77 -26.32 -23.24 -69.39
C GLN A 77 -26.77 -24.62 -69.92
N THR A 78 -27.88 -25.15 -69.43
CA THR A 78 -28.59 -26.25 -70.10
C THR A 78 -30.07 -26.12 -69.85
N PRO A 79 -30.86 -26.36 -70.88
CA PRO A 79 -32.29 -26.07 -70.91
C PRO A 79 -33.13 -27.15 -70.24
N VAL A 80 -34.24 -26.71 -69.62
CA VAL A 80 -35.20 -27.54 -68.86
C VAL A 80 -36.18 -28.28 -69.82
N GLU A 81 -36.07 -28.09 -71.11
CA GLU A 81 -37.06 -28.56 -72.11
C GLU A 81 -37.09 -30.06 -72.49
N PRO A 82 -36.04 -30.88 -72.33
CA PRO A 82 -36.14 -32.25 -72.85
C PRO A 82 -37.00 -33.22 -72.05
N MET A 83 -37.37 -32.88 -70.80
CA MET A 83 -38.09 -33.82 -69.93
C MET A 83 -39.57 -33.88 -70.16
N LEU A 84 -40.21 -32.78 -70.62
CA LEU A 84 -41.63 -32.73 -70.98
C LEU A 84 -41.91 -33.39 -72.28
N GLN A 85 -40.99 -33.38 -73.28
CA GLN A 85 -41.16 -34.06 -74.57
C GLN A 85 -41.04 -35.57 -74.45
N ARG A 86 -40.31 -36.17 -73.49
CA ARG A 86 -40.28 -37.63 -73.32
C ARG A 86 -41.54 -38.20 -72.67
N VAL A 87 -42.31 -37.42 -71.94
CA VAL A 87 -43.58 -37.82 -71.33
C VAL A 87 -44.71 -37.91 -72.42
N ALA A 88 -44.64 -37.07 -73.47
CA ALA A 88 -45.61 -37.05 -74.52
C ALA A 88 -45.53 -38.28 -75.47
N ARG A 89 -44.42 -39.04 -75.51
CA ARG A 89 -44.25 -40.24 -76.37
C ARG A 89 -44.75 -41.56 -75.77
N CYS A 90 -45.27 -41.55 -74.50
CA CYS A 90 -45.74 -42.78 -73.87
C CYS A 90 -47.23 -43.06 -73.96
N LYS A 91 -47.91 -42.64 -75.06
CA LYS A 91 -49.37 -42.84 -75.27
C LYS A 91 -49.80 -44.26 -75.65
N THR A 92 -48.92 -45.25 -75.64
CA THR A 92 -49.22 -46.63 -76.04
C THR A 92 -49.09 -47.70 -74.98
N LEU A 93 -49.07 -47.33 -73.67
CA LEU A 93 -49.03 -48.30 -72.59
C LEU A 93 -50.41 -48.60 -72.00
N PRO A 94 -50.70 -49.90 -71.60
CA PRO A 94 -51.98 -50.27 -70.98
C PRO A 94 -52.21 -49.45 -69.71
N ALA A 95 -53.48 -49.09 -69.48
CA ALA A 95 -53.84 -48.15 -68.37
C ALA A 95 -53.29 -48.50 -67.00
N GLN A 96 -53.11 -49.77 -66.66
CA GLN A 96 -52.53 -50.22 -65.43
C GLN A 96 -51.01 -49.98 -65.34
N ALA A 97 -50.30 -50.09 -66.47
CA ALA A 97 -48.86 -49.80 -66.51
C ALA A 97 -48.59 -48.31 -66.49
N TYR A 98 -49.48 -47.51 -67.11
CA TYR A 98 -49.43 -46.06 -67.10
C TYR A 98 -49.63 -45.52 -65.70
N ASN A 99 -50.61 -46.01 -64.93
CA ASN A 99 -50.85 -45.59 -63.56
C ASN A 99 -49.65 -45.94 -62.63
N ARG A 100 -49.10 -47.17 -62.75
CA ARG A 100 -47.88 -47.53 -61.97
C ARG A 100 -46.65 -46.66 -62.31
N PHE A 101 -46.53 -46.27 -63.58
CA PHE A 101 -45.46 -45.40 -64.04
C PHE A 101 -45.66 -43.97 -63.51
N ILE A 102 -46.88 -43.42 -63.51
CA ILE A 102 -47.25 -42.13 -62.99
C ILE A 102 -47.07 -42.12 -61.48
N ASP A 103 -47.51 -43.15 -60.76
CA ASP A 103 -47.31 -43.24 -59.31
C ASP A 103 -45.81 -43.32 -58.92
N LYS A 104 -45.03 -44.03 -59.72
CA LYS A 104 -43.58 -44.10 -59.53
C LYS A 104 -42.90 -42.77 -59.87
N LEU A 105 -43.40 -41.99 -60.78
CA LEU A 105 -42.98 -40.67 -61.19
C LEU A 105 -43.40 -39.63 -60.14
N LEU A 106 -44.63 -39.69 -59.63
CA LEU A 106 -45.16 -38.85 -58.55
C LEU A 106 -44.42 -39.13 -57.22
N GLY A 107 -44.21 -40.38 -56.90
CA GLY A 107 -43.43 -40.77 -55.72
C GLY A 107 -41.98 -40.29 -55.80
N ARG A 108 -41.34 -40.32 -56.98
CA ARG A 108 -40.04 -39.71 -57.23
C ARG A 108 -40.04 -38.19 -57.06
N LYS A 109 -41.11 -37.52 -57.61
CA LYS A 109 -41.27 -36.05 -57.49
C LYS A 109 -41.48 -35.63 -56.05
N GLN A 110 -42.26 -36.38 -55.28
CA GLN A 110 -42.51 -36.10 -53.87
C GLN A 110 -41.25 -36.34 -52.99
N ARG A 111 -40.50 -37.43 -53.26
CA ARG A 111 -39.22 -37.70 -52.63
C ARG A 111 -38.15 -36.66 -52.97
N SER A 112 -38.11 -36.20 -54.22
CA SER A 112 -37.18 -35.14 -54.64
C SER A 112 -37.51 -33.80 -54.01
N LYS A 113 -38.82 -33.47 -53.83
CA LYS A 113 -39.25 -32.26 -53.12
C LYS A 113 -38.87 -32.28 -51.64
N LYS A 114 -39.10 -33.40 -50.95
CA LYS A 114 -38.69 -33.58 -49.52
C LYS A 114 -37.19 -33.50 -49.39
N LEU A 115 -36.40 -34.13 -50.23
CA LEU A 115 -34.93 -34.01 -50.22
C LEU A 115 -34.44 -32.59 -50.47
N LEU A 116 -35.14 -31.83 -51.35
CA LEU A 116 -34.81 -30.43 -51.57
C LEU A 116 -35.08 -29.59 -50.35
N GLU A 117 -36.23 -29.78 -49.70
CA GLU A 117 -36.58 -29.07 -48.47
C GLU A 117 -35.57 -29.36 -47.30
N GLU A 118 -35.25 -30.65 -47.08
CA GLU A 118 -34.23 -31.07 -46.11
C GLU A 118 -32.85 -30.48 -46.40
N SER A 119 -32.48 -30.41 -47.69
CA SER A 119 -31.21 -29.83 -48.10
C SER A 119 -31.16 -28.33 -47.92
N ILE A 120 -32.23 -27.62 -48.15
CA ILE A 120 -32.36 -26.17 -47.93
C ILE A 120 -32.26 -25.87 -46.43
N GLN A 121 -32.95 -26.67 -45.62
CA GLN A 121 -32.90 -26.52 -44.16
C GLN A 121 -31.50 -26.78 -43.61
N ALA A 122 -30.79 -27.81 -44.11
CA ALA A 122 -29.42 -28.09 -43.74
C ALA A 122 -28.45 -26.98 -44.14
N VAL A 123 -28.59 -26.39 -45.32
CA VAL A 123 -27.78 -25.24 -45.77
C VAL A 123 -28.09 -24.01 -44.95
N SER A 124 -29.37 -23.73 -44.67
CA SER A 124 -29.78 -22.59 -43.83
C SER A 124 -29.22 -22.68 -42.41
N THR A 125 -29.29 -23.86 -41.76
CA THR A 125 -28.71 -24.09 -40.42
C THR A 125 -27.18 -23.99 -40.42
N HIS A 126 -26.52 -24.46 -41.48
CA HIS A 126 -25.07 -24.31 -41.63
C HIS A 126 -24.67 -22.84 -41.77
N LEU A 127 -25.37 -22.07 -42.56
CA LEU A 127 -25.15 -20.63 -42.72
C LEU A 127 -25.35 -19.85 -41.42
N SER A 128 -26.40 -20.16 -40.65
CA SER A 128 -26.65 -19.50 -39.36
C SER A 128 -25.57 -19.81 -38.34
N ARG A 129 -25.13 -21.07 -38.23
CA ARG A 129 -24.01 -21.47 -37.36
C ARG A 129 -22.70 -20.80 -37.77
N PHE A 130 -22.42 -20.72 -39.07
CA PHE A 130 -21.22 -20.05 -39.55
C PHE A 130 -21.25 -18.54 -39.25
N LYS A 131 -22.39 -17.88 -39.43
CA LYS A 131 -22.59 -16.48 -39.09
C LYS A 131 -22.31 -16.23 -37.61
N SER A 132 -22.80 -17.09 -36.72
CA SER A 132 -22.54 -16.99 -35.26
C SER A 132 -21.06 -17.20 -34.90
N LEU A 133 -20.40 -18.20 -35.51
CA LEU A 133 -18.96 -18.43 -35.34
C LEU A 133 -18.13 -17.26 -35.88
N PHE A 134 -18.48 -16.71 -37.02
CA PHE A 134 -17.81 -15.55 -37.60
C PHE A 134 -17.88 -14.32 -36.66
N LEU A 135 -19.06 -14.03 -36.11
CA LEU A 135 -19.24 -12.94 -35.14
C LEU A 135 -18.44 -13.17 -33.86
N LEU A 136 -18.36 -14.42 -33.39
CA LEU A 136 -17.53 -14.78 -32.25
C LEU A 136 -16.04 -14.54 -32.55
N PHE A 137 -15.52 -15.01 -33.67
CA PHE A 137 -14.13 -14.79 -34.07
C PHE A 137 -13.83 -13.30 -34.29
N LEU A 138 -14.74 -12.54 -34.86
CA LEU A 138 -14.60 -11.10 -35.04
C LEU A 138 -14.54 -10.38 -33.70
N SER A 139 -15.36 -10.76 -32.71
CA SER A 139 -15.35 -10.18 -31.37
C SER A 139 -14.07 -10.50 -30.61
N ILE A 140 -13.58 -11.75 -30.69
CA ILE A 140 -12.27 -12.16 -30.10
C ILE A 140 -11.14 -11.37 -30.78
N TYR A 141 -11.17 -11.21 -32.09
CA TYR A 141 -10.16 -10.47 -32.82
C TYR A 141 -10.13 -9.00 -32.44
N ILE A 142 -11.29 -8.33 -32.31
CA ILE A 142 -11.40 -6.95 -31.85
C ILE A 142 -10.88 -6.83 -30.41
N LEU A 143 -11.18 -7.79 -29.54
CA LEU A 143 -10.71 -7.83 -28.16
C LEU A 143 -9.18 -7.95 -28.11
N LEU A 144 -8.61 -8.91 -28.83
CA LEU A 144 -7.15 -9.13 -28.91
C LEU A 144 -6.44 -7.91 -29.51
N PHE A 145 -7.03 -7.31 -30.54
CA PHE A 145 -6.48 -6.10 -31.16
C PHE A 145 -6.55 -4.90 -30.20
N SER A 146 -7.64 -4.72 -29.46
CA SER A 146 -7.74 -3.69 -28.42
C SER A 146 -6.68 -3.88 -27.36
N ILE A 147 -6.45 -5.12 -26.90
CA ILE A 147 -5.39 -5.46 -25.96
C ILE A 147 -4.01 -5.14 -26.55
N PHE A 148 -3.75 -5.52 -27.81
CA PHE A 148 -2.48 -5.28 -28.50
C PHE A 148 -2.25 -3.79 -28.78
N SER A 149 -3.30 -3.04 -29.13
CA SER A 149 -3.25 -1.59 -29.32
C SER A 149 -3.02 -0.84 -27.99
N MET A 150 -3.54 -1.35 -26.87
CA MET A 150 -3.25 -0.81 -25.53
C MET A 150 -1.81 -1.10 -25.07
N LEU A 151 -1.18 -2.15 -25.59
CA LEU A 151 0.22 -2.48 -25.41
C LEU A 151 1.19 -1.60 -26.22
N GLY A 152 0.69 -0.50 -26.78
CA GLY A 152 1.37 0.45 -27.65
C GLY A 152 2.87 0.62 -27.38
N HIS A 153 3.64 1.02 -28.34
CA HIS A 153 5.09 1.18 -28.30
C HIS A 153 5.50 2.05 -27.11
N LYS A 154 5.72 1.39 -25.96
CA LYS A 154 6.33 2.02 -24.80
C LYS A 154 7.79 2.24 -25.14
N ASP A 155 8.32 3.38 -24.72
CA ASP A 155 9.75 3.62 -24.78
C ASP A 155 10.50 2.40 -24.24
N LYS A 156 11.52 1.96 -24.97
CA LYS A 156 12.20 0.71 -24.62
C LYS A 156 13.01 0.93 -23.37
N HIS A 157 12.59 0.29 -22.27
CA HIS A 157 13.35 0.26 -21.03
C HIS A 157 14.68 -0.45 -21.27
N ILE A 158 15.80 0.21 -20.95
CA ILE A 158 17.15 -0.32 -21.11
C ILE A 158 17.62 -0.91 -19.79
N ARG A 159 17.64 -0.10 -18.73
CA ARG A 159 18.12 -0.48 -17.40
C ARG A 159 17.51 0.41 -16.30
N GLY A 160 17.75 0.05 -15.04
CA GLY A 160 17.28 0.78 -13.87
C GLY A 160 15.95 0.24 -13.34
N THR A 161 15.33 0.98 -12.46
CA THR A 161 14.12 0.57 -11.76
C THR A 161 12.91 0.65 -12.68
N GLN A 162 12.07 -0.39 -12.69
CA GLN A 162 10.84 -0.43 -13.48
C GLN A 162 9.60 -0.50 -12.59
N MET A 163 8.60 0.33 -12.90
CA MET A 163 7.29 0.25 -12.25
C MET A 163 6.52 -0.95 -12.80
N MET A 164 6.14 -1.86 -11.92
CA MET A 164 5.37 -3.05 -12.25
C MET A 164 3.86 -2.79 -12.17
N PRO A 165 3.04 -3.41 -13.05
CA PRO A 165 1.59 -3.47 -12.87
C PRO A 165 1.24 -4.06 -11.49
N ALA A 166 0.19 -3.53 -10.85
CA ALA A 166 -0.22 -3.96 -9.51
C ALA A 166 -0.52 -5.47 -9.41
N LEU A 167 -1.05 -6.06 -10.48
CA LEU A 167 -1.32 -7.50 -10.55
C LEU A 167 -0.01 -8.31 -10.54
N SER A 168 0.96 -7.94 -11.37
CA SER A 168 2.27 -8.61 -11.47
C SER A 168 3.04 -8.50 -10.16
N PHE A 169 3.04 -7.31 -9.54
CA PHE A 169 3.64 -7.10 -8.22
C PHE A 169 3.01 -8.01 -7.17
N ARG A 170 1.68 -8.09 -7.15
CA ARG A 170 0.93 -8.93 -6.22
C ARG A 170 1.20 -10.41 -6.44
N LEU A 171 1.23 -10.87 -7.69
CA LEU A 171 1.55 -12.26 -8.01
C LEU A 171 2.97 -12.62 -7.56
N LYS A 172 3.95 -11.74 -7.79
CA LYS A 172 5.33 -11.93 -7.33
C LYS A 172 5.41 -12.07 -5.80
N LEU A 173 4.64 -11.26 -5.05
CA LEU A 173 4.50 -11.38 -3.60
C LEU A 173 3.87 -12.70 -3.17
N ILE A 174 2.80 -13.12 -3.82
CA ILE A 174 2.12 -14.39 -3.53
C ILE A 174 3.07 -15.55 -3.80
N PHE A 175 3.77 -15.58 -4.92
CA PHE A 175 4.75 -16.62 -5.24
C PHE A 175 5.91 -16.65 -4.25
N SER A 176 6.46 -15.51 -3.83
CA SER A 176 7.51 -15.45 -2.82
C SER A 176 7.05 -15.93 -1.43
N SER A 177 5.76 -15.83 -1.15
CA SER A 177 5.14 -16.26 0.12
C SER A 177 4.55 -17.69 0.06
N TRP A 178 4.24 -18.22 -1.14
CA TRP A 178 3.55 -19.51 -1.31
C TRP A 178 4.41 -20.73 -0.95
N LEU A 179 5.72 -20.63 -1.15
CA LEU A 179 6.67 -21.67 -0.77
C LEU A 179 6.79 -21.90 0.76
N LYS A 180 6.26 -20.98 1.57
CA LYS A 180 6.28 -21.07 3.04
C LYS A 180 4.84 -20.92 3.54
N ARG A 181 4.20 -22.02 3.92
CA ARG A 181 2.84 -22.09 4.53
C ARG A 181 2.77 -21.40 5.90
N HIS A 182 3.16 -20.12 6.01
CA HIS A 182 3.08 -19.36 7.25
C HIS A 182 1.96 -18.33 7.17
N HIS A 183 1.34 -18.06 8.30
CA HIS A 183 0.43 -16.93 8.45
C HIS A 183 1.21 -15.62 8.24
N HIS A 184 1.09 -15.04 7.03
CA HIS A 184 1.76 -13.80 6.69
C HIS A 184 0.97 -12.60 7.23
N ILE A 185 1.68 -11.56 7.67
CA ILE A 185 1.08 -10.24 7.86
C ILE A 185 0.53 -9.77 6.53
N ARG A 186 -0.64 -9.15 6.52
CA ARG A 186 -1.31 -8.69 5.31
C ARG A 186 -1.75 -7.24 5.42
N ILE A 187 -1.54 -6.49 4.35
CA ILE A 187 -2.14 -5.18 4.15
C ILE A 187 -3.17 -5.33 3.03
N GLY A 188 -4.45 -5.37 3.39
CA GLY A 188 -5.50 -5.73 2.45
C GLY A 188 -5.31 -7.12 1.87
N LYS A 189 -5.04 -7.18 0.55
CA LYS A 189 -4.76 -8.42 -0.17
C LYS A 189 -3.26 -8.67 -0.42
N LEU A 190 -2.38 -7.82 0.10
CA LEU A 190 -0.93 -7.93 -0.07
C LEU A 190 -0.32 -8.70 1.10
N PRO A 191 0.20 -9.91 0.90
CA PRO A 191 0.95 -10.62 1.92
C PRO A 191 2.35 -10.00 2.05
N ILE A 192 2.82 -9.84 3.29
CA ILE A 192 4.19 -9.42 3.59
C ILE A 192 5.00 -10.70 3.88
N PRO A 193 6.03 -11.01 3.09
CA PRO A 193 6.88 -12.17 3.35
C PRO A 193 7.58 -12.05 4.71
N LYS A 194 7.68 -13.16 5.47
CA LYS A 194 8.30 -13.18 6.81
C LYS A 194 9.74 -12.61 6.81
N SER A 195 10.49 -12.83 5.71
CA SER A 195 11.83 -12.28 5.54
C SER A 195 11.87 -10.76 5.41
N LYS A 196 10.77 -10.13 4.96
CA LYS A 196 10.66 -8.68 4.80
C LYS A 196 10.14 -7.96 6.04
N GLU A 197 9.64 -8.70 7.05
CA GLU A 197 9.15 -8.09 8.29
C GLU A 197 10.25 -7.37 9.06
N ILE A 198 11.45 -7.94 9.13
CA ILE A 198 12.61 -7.36 9.81
C ILE A 198 13.34 -6.29 8.98
N SER A 199 12.84 -5.95 7.81
CA SER A 199 13.46 -4.99 6.89
C SER A 199 12.85 -3.60 6.96
N HIS A 200 12.17 -3.29 8.04
CA HIS A 200 11.55 -2.02 8.38
C HIS A 200 10.58 -1.45 7.35
N PHE A 201 9.58 -0.71 7.80
CA PHE A 201 8.51 -0.15 6.98
C PHE A 201 8.38 1.35 7.17
N LEU A 202 8.34 2.09 6.08
CA LEU A 202 8.11 3.53 6.06
C LEU A 202 6.78 3.85 5.39
N PHE A 203 5.95 4.67 6.04
CA PHE A 203 4.69 5.17 5.55
C PHE A 203 4.75 6.70 5.44
N MET A 204 4.90 7.21 4.24
CA MET A 204 4.96 8.65 3.98
C MET A 204 3.65 9.14 3.38
N GLY A 205 3.16 10.29 3.82
CA GLY A 205 1.97 10.90 3.20
C GLY A 205 1.32 11.98 4.06
N SER A 206 0.60 12.87 3.41
CA SER A 206 -0.19 13.93 4.06
C SER A 206 -1.33 13.36 4.93
N THR A 207 -1.94 14.23 5.73
CA THR A 207 -3.15 13.89 6.49
C THR A 207 -4.26 13.39 5.57
N ARG A 208 -5.04 12.41 6.02
CA ARG A 208 -6.17 11.80 5.28
C ARG A 208 -5.80 11.13 3.96
N SER A 209 -4.53 10.92 3.65
CA SER A 209 -4.07 10.22 2.43
C SER A 209 -4.32 8.71 2.44
N GLY A 210 -4.43 8.10 3.63
CA GLY A 210 -4.67 6.67 3.82
C GLY A 210 -3.66 5.96 4.71
N LYS A 211 -2.70 6.67 5.33
CA LYS A 211 -1.70 6.11 6.26
C LYS A 211 -2.36 5.31 7.39
N SER A 212 -3.18 5.97 8.23
CA SER A 212 -3.83 5.32 9.40
C SER A 212 -4.71 4.14 8.99
N VAL A 213 -5.41 4.20 7.83
CA VAL A 213 -6.18 3.05 7.30
C VAL A 213 -5.27 1.86 7.01
N THR A 214 -4.07 2.12 6.50
CA THR A 214 -3.09 1.07 6.19
C THR A 214 -2.44 0.52 7.46
N LEU A 215 -2.08 1.40 8.40
CA LEU A 215 -1.54 1.01 9.71
C LEU A 215 -2.54 0.17 10.52
N ASN A 216 -3.83 0.55 10.53
CA ASN A 216 -4.89 -0.25 11.16
C ASN A 216 -4.98 -1.67 10.58
N GLN A 217 -4.83 -1.84 9.25
CA GLN A 217 -4.81 -3.17 8.63
C GLN A 217 -3.54 -3.95 9.00
N PHE A 218 -2.42 -3.25 9.16
CA PHE A 218 -1.16 -3.84 9.58
C PHE A 218 -1.25 -4.34 11.03
N ILE A 219 -1.72 -3.49 11.95
CA ILE A 219 -1.96 -3.82 13.37
C ILE A 219 -2.89 -5.02 13.50
N HIS A 220 -4.04 -4.97 12.82
CA HIS A 220 -4.99 -6.10 12.81
C HIS A 220 -4.30 -7.40 12.43
N SER A 221 -3.54 -7.38 11.35
CA SER A 221 -2.90 -8.60 10.85
C SER A 221 -1.79 -9.13 11.76
N ILE A 222 -1.09 -8.25 12.49
CA ILE A 222 -0.11 -8.65 13.52
C ILE A 222 -0.82 -9.32 14.69
N ILE A 223 -1.90 -8.70 15.21
CA ILE A 223 -2.67 -9.21 16.34
C ILE A 223 -3.32 -10.54 15.98
N GLU A 224 -4.02 -10.63 14.84
CA GLU A 224 -4.64 -11.86 14.35
C GLU A 224 -3.63 -13.00 14.22
N ARG A 225 -2.45 -12.74 13.65
CA ARG A 225 -1.38 -13.73 13.56
C ARG A 225 -0.85 -14.16 14.91
N LYS A 226 -0.69 -13.23 15.84
CA LYS A 226 -0.21 -13.49 17.20
C LYS A 226 -1.16 -14.41 17.95
N GLU A 227 -2.45 -14.18 17.84
CA GLU A 227 -3.50 -15.01 18.42
C GLU A 227 -3.54 -16.39 17.77
N ALA A 228 -3.54 -16.46 16.44
CA ALA A 228 -3.64 -17.71 15.68
C ALA A 228 -2.44 -18.66 15.89
N LEU A 229 -1.24 -18.11 16.08
CA LEU A 229 -0.01 -18.90 16.24
C LEU A 229 0.42 -19.04 17.71
N HIS A 230 -0.27 -18.42 18.65
CA HIS A 230 0.09 -18.35 20.07
C HIS A 230 1.56 -17.97 20.30
N ASN A 231 2.11 -17.10 19.43
CA ASN A 231 3.51 -16.68 19.52
C ASN A 231 3.70 -15.49 20.49
N ASN A 232 4.96 -15.27 20.88
CA ASN A 232 5.35 -14.21 21.84
C ASN A 232 5.79 -12.94 21.13
N HIS A 233 5.22 -12.61 19.97
CA HIS A 233 5.53 -11.37 19.29
C HIS A 233 5.05 -10.17 20.11
N LYS A 234 5.88 -9.14 20.23
CA LYS A 234 5.55 -7.88 20.90
C LYS A 234 5.17 -6.84 19.89
N LEU A 235 4.17 -6.03 20.21
CA LEU A 235 3.74 -4.89 19.41
C LEU A 235 3.69 -3.67 20.31
N ILE A 236 4.60 -2.74 20.07
CA ILE A 236 4.69 -1.45 20.74
C ILE A 236 4.10 -0.41 19.77
N ILE A 237 3.09 0.32 20.21
CA ILE A 237 2.37 1.31 19.38
C ILE A 237 2.48 2.68 20.05
N TYR A 238 3.21 3.59 19.41
CA TYR A 238 3.14 5.00 19.73
C TYR A 238 2.04 5.65 18.88
N ASP A 239 1.01 6.16 19.54
CA ASP A 239 -0.26 6.60 18.93
C ASP A 239 -0.54 8.08 19.27
N LEU A 240 -0.28 8.97 18.32
CA LEU A 240 -0.37 10.42 18.54
C LEU A 240 -1.79 10.91 18.88
N LYS A 241 -2.83 10.13 18.54
CA LYS A 241 -4.24 10.54 18.70
C LYS A 241 -5.06 9.61 19.59
N GLY A 242 -4.49 8.50 20.06
CA GLY A 242 -5.21 7.45 20.75
C GLY A 242 -6.17 6.64 19.86
N GLU A 243 -6.10 6.82 18.53
CA GLU A 243 -6.99 6.12 17.58
C GLU A 243 -6.82 4.60 17.65
N PHE A 244 -5.58 4.13 17.79
CA PHE A 244 -5.29 2.70 17.88
C PHE A 244 -5.68 2.12 19.23
N VAL A 245 -5.56 2.90 20.32
CA VAL A 245 -6.07 2.51 21.64
C VAL A 245 -7.55 2.23 21.57
N GLY A 246 -8.35 3.12 21.01
CA GLY A 246 -9.81 2.93 20.89
C GLY A 246 -10.22 1.68 20.12
N LYS A 247 -9.39 1.20 19.18
CA LYS A 247 -9.71 0.08 18.30
C LYS A 247 -9.09 -1.25 18.74
N TRP A 248 -7.88 -1.23 19.29
CA TRP A 248 -7.03 -2.43 19.43
C TRP A 248 -6.63 -2.77 20.85
N TYR A 249 -6.59 -1.78 21.77
CA TYR A 249 -6.25 -2.05 23.15
C TYR A 249 -7.28 -2.98 23.80
N SER A 250 -6.82 -3.86 24.66
CA SER A 250 -7.64 -4.70 25.54
C SER A 250 -7.06 -4.65 26.96
N GLU A 251 -7.85 -4.97 27.96
CA GLU A 251 -7.40 -5.01 29.36
C GLU A 251 -6.25 -5.97 29.62
N LYS A 252 -6.01 -6.90 28.70
CA LYS A 252 -4.86 -7.82 28.75
C LYS A 252 -3.56 -7.18 28.28
N ASP A 253 -3.61 -6.03 27.61
CA ASP A 253 -2.47 -5.30 27.10
C ASP A 253 -2.00 -4.24 28.10
N ILE A 254 -0.88 -3.60 27.82
CA ILE A 254 -0.32 -2.52 28.62
C ILE A 254 -0.69 -1.19 27.96
N LEU A 255 -1.24 -0.26 28.74
CA LEU A 255 -1.40 1.13 28.32
C LEU A 255 -0.50 1.98 29.20
N PHE A 256 0.31 2.82 28.57
CA PHE A 256 1.23 3.73 29.25
C PHE A 256 0.97 5.17 28.81
N PHE A 257 0.17 5.86 29.59
CA PHE A 257 -0.11 7.29 29.47
C PHE A 257 -0.53 7.84 30.83
N PRO A 258 0.30 8.57 31.56
CA PRO A 258 0.07 8.94 32.96
C PRO A 258 -1.27 9.59 33.27
N PHE A 259 -1.88 10.27 32.29
CA PHE A 259 -3.20 10.89 32.43
C PHE A 259 -4.40 9.97 32.14
N ASP A 260 -4.16 8.73 31.72
CA ASP A 260 -5.23 7.76 31.50
C ASP A 260 -5.42 6.89 32.75
N GLN A 261 -6.67 6.70 33.18
CA GLN A 261 -7.00 5.87 34.34
C GLN A 261 -6.51 4.42 34.22
N ARG A 262 -6.37 3.92 32.97
CA ARG A 262 -5.92 2.55 32.66
C ARG A 262 -4.40 2.43 32.61
N SER A 263 -3.68 3.54 32.79
CA SER A 263 -2.22 3.55 32.67
C SER A 263 -1.56 2.66 33.71
N ILE A 264 -0.60 1.86 33.24
CA ILE A 264 0.28 1.14 34.17
C ILE A 264 1.14 2.14 34.94
N LYS A 265 1.41 1.82 36.20
CA LYS A 265 2.29 2.62 37.08
C LYS A 265 3.76 2.36 36.76
N TYR A 266 4.58 3.42 36.82
CA TYR A 266 5.96 3.41 36.37
C TYR A 266 6.87 4.22 37.30
N SER A 267 8.06 3.70 37.57
CA SER A 267 9.13 4.45 38.21
C SER A 267 10.40 4.44 37.36
N LEU A 268 11.04 5.60 37.19
CA LEU A 268 12.28 5.74 36.43
C LEU A 268 13.41 4.83 36.98
N PHE A 269 13.42 4.59 38.28
CA PHE A 269 14.40 3.70 38.90
C PHE A 269 14.30 2.24 38.49
N ASN A 270 13.16 1.81 37.92
CA ASN A 270 13.00 0.43 37.45
C ASN A 270 13.89 0.12 36.22
N GLU A 271 14.32 1.17 35.50
CA GLU A 271 15.22 0.99 34.34
C GLU A 271 16.68 0.82 34.75
N ILE A 272 17.03 0.98 36.06
CA ILE A 272 18.39 0.88 36.57
C ILE A 272 18.62 -0.54 37.09
N LYS A 273 19.39 -1.33 36.34
CA LYS A 273 19.80 -2.69 36.71
C LYS A 273 21.29 -2.77 37.10
N SER A 274 22.08 -1.80 36.64
CA SER A 274 23.53 -1.74 36.84
C SER A 274 24.00 -0.28 36.90
N ASP A 275 25.23 -0.05 37.38
CA ASP A 275 25.80 1.30 37.50
C ASP A 275 25.91 2.05 36.16
N ILE A 276 26.07 1.33 35.05
CA ILE A 276 26.13 1.96 33.72
C ILE A 276 24.78 2.54 33.30
N ASP A 277 23.68 2.04 33.84
CA ASP A 277 22.34 2.47 33.47
C ASP A 277 22.04 3.91 33.88
N PHE A 278 22.63 4.40 34.96
CA PHE A 278 22.56 5.82 35.34
C PHE A 278 23.03 6.73 34.19
N LYS A 279 24.13 6.35 33.53
CA LYS A 279 24.66 7.08 32.37
C LYS A 279 23.77 6.91 31.13
N ILE A 280 23.25 5.71 30.89
CA ILE A 280 22.39 5.43 29.77
C ILE A 280 21.09 6.25 29.86
N ILE A 281 20.48 6.30 31.06
CA ILE A 281 19.25 7.05 31.32
C ILE A 281 19.49 8.55 31.13
N ALA A 282 20.53 9.10 31.77
CA ALA A 282 20.87 10.51 31.64
C ALA A 282 21.12 10.90 30.19
N LYS A 283 21.91 10.11 29.45
CA LYS A 283 22.17 10.36 28.02
C LYS A 283 20.90 10.30 27.16
N SER A 284 20.00 9.39 27.46
CA SER A 284 18.75 9.23 26.68
C SER A 284 17.78 10.41 26.91
N LEU A 285 17.69 10.93 28.13
CA LEU A 285 16.81 12.06 28.46
C LEU A 285 17.39 13.42 28.03
N PHE A 286 18.72 13.59 28.13
CA PHE A 286 19.42 14.85 27.88
C PHE A 286 20.13 14.90 26.53
N GLU A 287 19.76 14.07 25.56
CA GLU A 287 20.33 14.15 24.22
C GLU A 287 19.94 15.48 23.55
N PRO A 288 20.92 16.33 23.18
CA PRO A 288 20.63 17.61 22.53
C PRO A 288 20.13 17.40 21.10
N PRO A 289 19.17 18.21 20.63
CA PRO A 289 18.85 18.27 19.20
C PRO A 289 20.09 18.72 18.41
N ARG A 290 20.27 18.22 17.18
CA ARG A 290 21.50 18.45 16.41
C ARG A 290 21.76 19.87 15.95
N ASN A 291 20.71 20.67 15.77
CA ASN A 291 20.82 22.03 15.25
C ASN A 291 20.79 23.10 16.36
N VAL A 292 21.20 22.73 17.57
CA VAL A 292 21.31 23.69 18.67
C VAL A 292 22.68 24.36 18.69
N SER A 293 22.75 25.58 19.22
CA SER A 293 24.02 26.29 19.43
C SER A 293 24.92 25.53 20.41
N GLN A 294 26.22 25.70 20.30
CA GLN A 294 27.18 25.09 21.25
C GLN A 294 26.86 25.39 22.70
N ASN A 295 26.43 26.62 23.00
CA ASN A 295 26.06 27.01 24.35
C ASN A 295 24.86 26.21 24.87
N LEU A 296 23.84 25.96 24.01
CA LEU A 296 22.69 25.18 24.43
C LEU A 296 23.04 23.69 24.57
N SER A 297 23.90 23.14 23.70
CA SER A 297 24.42 21.76 23.82
C SER A 297 25.12 21.55 25.16
N PHE A 298 25.90 22.54 25.62
CA PHE A 298 26.56 22.50 26.95
C PHE A 298 25.57 22.28 28.09
N PHE A 299 24.43 23.00 28.12
CA PHE A 299 23.44 22.84 29.18
C PHE A 299 22.78 21.46 29.19
N TYR A 300 22.59 20.85 28.03
CA TYR A 300 22.11 19.46 27.93
C TYR A 300 23.13 18.48 28.48
N GLU A 301 24.40 18.61 28.10
CA GLU A 301 25.48 17.73 28.56
C GLU A 301 25.74 17.87 30.08
N ALA A 302 25.88 19.10 30.57
CA ALA A 302 26.05 19.39 31.98
C ALA A 302 24.83 18.95 32.80
N GLY A 303 23.62 19.25 32.35
CA GLY A 303 22.39 18.80 32.98
C GLY A 303 22.31 17.29 33.09
N GLY A 304 22.70 16.57 32.02
CA GLY A 304 22.77 15.11 32.02
C GLY A 304 23.77 14.54 33.04
N GLU A 305 24.95 15.13 33.17
CA GLU A 305 25.96 14.71 34.15
C GLU A 305 25.51 15.00 35.60
N VAL A 306 24.92 16.17 35.87
CA VAL A 306 24.34 16.52 37.17
C VAL A 306 23.17 15.60 37.51
N PHE A 307 22.26 15.34 36.55
CA PHE A 307 21.14 14.42 36.73
C PHE A 307 21.60 12.99 37.05
N LYS A 308 22.55 12.46 36.26
CA LYS A 308 23.19 11.16 36.53
C LYS A 308 23.69 11.04 37.95
N THR A 309 24.43 12.07 38.43
CA THR A 309 25.00 12.06 39.76
C THR A 309 23.94 12.11 40.85
N GLY A 310 22.86 12.87 40.65
CA GLY A 310 21.69 12.88 41.52
C GLY A 310 21.02 11.51 41.61
N LEU A 311 20.82 10.84 40.47
CA LEU A 311 20.27 9.48 40.48
C LEU A 311 21.17 8.48 41.21
N ILE A 312 22.50 8.55 41.05
CA ILE A 312 23.46 7.69 41.78
C ILE A 312 23.33 7.91 43.28
N LEU A 313 23.29 9.16 43.73
CA LEU A 313 23.14 9.51 45.13
C LEU A 313 21.82 8.99 45.70
N LEU A 314 20.70 9.22 45.02
CA LEU A 314 19.38 8.73 45.42
C LEU A 314 19.34 7.19 45.43
N GLY A 315 19.91 6.54 44.43
CA GLY A 315 20.01 5.09 44.37
C GLY A 315 20.77 4.48 45.55
N LYS A 316 21.91 5.08 45.92
CA LYS A 316 22.73 4.65 47.05
C LYS A 316 22.08 4.94 48.41
N SER A 317 21.30 6.00 48.50
CA SER A 317 20.57 6.34 49.75
C SER A 317 19.25 5.59 49.93
N GLY A 318 18.88 4.72 48.97
CA GLY A 318 17.61 3.97 49.00
C GLY A 318 16.38 4.78 48.62
N ARG A 319 16.53 6.04 48.21
CA ARG A 319 15.46 6.96 47.81
C ARG A 319 15.09 6.75 46.34
N LYS A 320 14.36 5.68 46.02
CA LYS A 320 14.15 5.17 44.63
C LYS A 320 12.72 5.39 44.13
N SER A 321 12.18 6.62 44.24
CA SER A 321 10.87 6.96 43.71
C SER A 321 10.91 8.18 42.78
N ASN A 322 9.89 8.36 41.93
CA ASN A 322 9.77 9.55 41.10
C ASN A 322 9.66 10.83 41.95
N ARG A 323 8.98 10.76 43.10
CA ARG A 323 8.88 11.85 44.06
C ARG A 323 10.28 12.26 44.58
N HIS A 324 11.11 11.32 44.97
CA HIS A 324 12.47 11.63 45.47
C HIS A 324 13.36 12.31 44.43
N ILE A 325 13.18 11.98 43.12
CA ILE A 325 13.91 12.65 42.06
C ILE A 325 13.52 14.13 41.99
N LEU A 326 12.21 14.41 41.99
CA LEU A 326 11.71 15.79 41.94
C LEU A 326 12.12 16.59 43.17
N GLU A 327 11.93 16.05 44.37
CA GLU A 327 12.31 16.70 45.62
C GLU A 327 13.80 17.00 45.67
N PHE A 328 14.64 16.12 45.13
CA PHE A 328 16.07 16.33 45.07
C PHE A 328 16.47 17.52 44.20
N PHE A 329 15.94 17.58 42.98
CA PHE A 329 16.28 18.66 42.05
C PHE A 329 15.49 19.95 42.30
N ALA A 330 14.47 19.95 43.16
CA ALA A 330 13.80 21.15 43.65
C ALA A 330 14.52 21.84 44.81
N GLN A 331 15.60 21.24 45.34
CA GLN A 331 16.40 21.85 46.43
C GLN A 331 17.21 23.04 45.90
N GLU A 332 17.64 23.88 46.86
CA GLU A 332 18.57 24.95 46.55
C GLU A 332 19.92 24.38 46.04
N ARG A 333 20.54 25.10 45.13
CA ARG A 333 21.82 24.73 44.53
C ARG A 333 22.86 24.30 45.54
N ASP A 334 23.04 25.08 46.62
CA ASP A 334 24.08 24.85 47.65
C ASP A 334 23.83 23.56 48.42
N GLU A 335 22.58 23.18 48.63
CA GLU A 335 22.24 21.89 49.26
C GLU A 335 22.53 20.71 48.33
N ILE A 336 22.30 20.87 47.02
CA ILE A 336 22.67 19.86 46.00
C ILE A 336 24.20 19.69 45.98
N ILE A 337 24.98 20.77 45.99
CA ILE A 337 26.45 20.73 46.05
C ILE A 337 26.93 20.02 47.33
N LYS A 338 26.37 20.36 48.48
CA LYS A 338 26.69 19.72 49.76
C LYS A 338 26.43 18.22 49.74
N GLN A 339 25.30 17.80 49.18
CA GLN A 339 24.99 16.37 49.06
C GLN A 339 25.94 15.67 48.07
N PHE A 340 26.27 16.29 46.92
CA PHE A 340 27.25 15.73 45.98
C PHE A 340 28.65 15.61 46.59
N SER A 341 29.03 16.50 47.49
CA SER A 341 30.33 16.45 48.23
C SER A 341 30.45 15.22 49.13
N THR A 342 29.35 14.55 49.49
CA THR A 342 29.38 13.28 50.25
C THR A 342 29.77 12.07 49.41
N LEU A 343 29.73 12.20 48.07
CA LEU A 343 30.09 11.13 47.14
C LEU A 343 31.63 10.97 47.05
N PRO A 344 32.12 9.81 46.58
CA PRO A 344 33.55 9.65 46.26
C PRO A 344 34.02 10.71 45.25
N LYS A 345 35.26 11.19 45.41
CA LYS A 345 35.85 12.26 44.56
C LYS A 345 35.67 12.02 43.06
N ALA A 346 35.74 10.78 42.60
CA ALA A 346 35.54 10.41 41.22
C ALA A 346 34.12 10.75 40.64
N LEU A 347 33.12 10.95 41.51
CA LEU A 347 31.73 11.29 41.14
C LEU A 347 31.40 12.76 41.41
N GLN A 348 32.34 13.55 41.93
CA GLN A 348 32.12 14.97 42.29
C GLN A 348 32.31 15.94 41.11
N GLY A 349 32.84 15.50 39.97
CA GLY A 349 33.07 16.36 38.79
C GLY A 349 31.89 17.25 38.39
N PRO A 350 30.62 16.76 38.43
CA PRO A 350 29.46 17.60 38.11
C PRO A 350 29.20 18.77 39.07
N ILE A 351 29.88 18.85 40.21
CA ILE A 351 29.84 20.03 41.11
C ILE A 351 30.35 21.26 40.38
N ASP A 352 31.36 21.14 39.52
CA ASP A 352 31.94 22.25 38.77
C ASP A 352 30.89 23.00 37.92
N TYR A 353 29.88 22.30 37.37
CA TYR A 353 28.75 22.91 36.65
C TYR A 353 27.77 23.68 37.54
N LEU A 354 27.89 23.54 38.86
CA LEU A 354 27.03 24.19 39.85
C LEU A 354 27.73 25.31 40.63
N ILE A 355 29.03 25.54 40.43
CA ILE A 355 29.79 26.55 41.19
C ILE A 355 29.35 27.96 40.75
N ASP A 356 29.37 28.25 39.46
CA ASP A 356 28.91 29.54 38.96
C ASP A 356 27.38 29.61 39.03
N SER A 357 26.85 30.63 39.70
CA SER A 357 25.40 30.76 39.93
C SER A 357 24.58 30.93 38.64
N ARG A 358 25.17 31.57 37.62
CA ARG A 358 24.49 31.81 36.35
C ARG A 358 24.44 30.56 35.48
N GLU A 359 25.57 29.82 35.42
CA GLU A 359 25.63 28.55 34.72
C GLU A 359 24.75 27.51 35.41
N ALA A 360 24.81 27.41 36.72
CA ALA A 360 24.01 26.52 37.55
C ALA A 360 22.49 26.72 37.32
N ALA A 361 22.03 27.98 37.23
CA ALA A 361 20.64 28.27 36.95
C ALA A 361 20.19 27.71 35.56
N GLY A 362 21.06 27.81 34.55
CA GLY A 362 20.82 27.22 33.23
C GLY A 362 20.78 25.70 33.24
N VAL A 363 21.74 25.07 33.96
CA VAL A 363 21.83 23.62 34.13
C VAL A 363 20.58 23.06 34.85
N LEU A 364 20.21 23.65 36.01
CA LEU A 364 19.05 23.22 36.79
C LEU A 364 17.74 23.46 36.03
N SER A 365 17.60 24.59 35.30
CA SER A 365 16.44 24.84 34.44
C SER A 365 16.29 23.80 33.36
N THR A 366 17.41 23.37 32.73
CA THR A 366 17.42 22.30 31.75
C THR A 366 16.99 20.95 32.35
N ILE A 367 17.45 20.67 33.59
CA ILE A 367 17.02 19.45 34.30
C ILE A 367 15.52 19.50 34.54
N HIS A 368 15.00 20.59 35.12
CA HIS A 368 13.56 20.73 35.38
C HIS A 368 12.71 20.55 34.11
N GLU A 369 13.12 21.17 32.98
CA GLU A 369 12.45 21.00 31.73
C GLU A 369 12.37 19.52 31.30
N LYS A 370 13.45 18.78 31.45
CA LYS A 370 13.55 17.40 31.01
C LYS A 370 12.85 16.39 31.92
N ILE A 371 12.68 16.70 33.20
CA ILE A 371 12.06 15.79 34.15
C ILE A 371 10.67 16.24 34.63
N ASN A 372 10.12 17.35 34.11
CA ASN A 372 8.81 17.88 34.55
C ASN A 372 7.67 16.86 34.42
N PHE A 373 7.76 15.92 33.46
CA PHE A 373 6.79 14.82 33.33
C PHE A 373 6.69 13.95 34.59
N LEU A 374 7.72 13.91 35.43
CA LEU A 374 7.71 13.14 36.69
C LEU A 374 6.71 13.70 37.71
N GLU A 375 6.33 14.99 37.63
CA GLU A 375 5.28 15.58 38.45
C GLU A 375 3.96 14.80 38.36
N TYR A 376 3.68 14.28 37.17
CA TYR A 376 2.47 13.51 36.88
C TYR A 376 2.60 12.02 37.19
N LEU A 377 3.80 11.59 37.65
CA LEU A 377 4.12 10.22 38.03
C LEU A 377 4.42 10.09 39.56
N ILE A 378 4.25 11.16 40.33
CA ILE A 378 4.55 11.16 41.78
C ILE A 378 3.82 10.05 42.53
N ASP A 379 2.51 9.86 42.24
CA ASP A 379 1.67 8.85 42.86
C ASP A 379 1.45 7.62 41.94
N ALA A 380 2.25 7.52 40.90
CA ALA A 380 2.18 6.46 39.93
C ALA A 380 3.42 5.55 39.92
N ASP A 381 4.20 5.55 41.02
CA ASP A 381 5.27 4.57 41.16
C ASP A 381 4.71 3.15 41.12
N GLY A 382 5.31 2.29 40.33
CA GLY A 382 4.87 0.91 40.13
C GLY A 382 5.99 0.06 39.52
N PRO A 383 5.76 -1.25 39.40
CA PRO A 383 6.81 -2.21 39.04
C PRO A 383 7.12 -2.28 37.54
N PHE A 384 6.40 -1.55 36.69
CA PHE A 384 6.63 -1.63 35.23
C PHE A 384 7.99 -1.06 34.86
N SER A 385 8.71 -1.76 33.97
CA SER A 385 9.96 -1.32 33.33
C SER A 385 9.84 -1.61 31.82
N PHE A 386 10.21 -0.65 31.00
CA PHE A 386 10.30 -0.81 29.55
C PHE A 386 11.34 -1.86 29.18
N ARG A 387 12.44 -1.90 29.92
CA ARG A 387 13.53 -2.86 29.72
C ARG A 387 13.05 -4.28 30.04
N ASP A 388 12.48 -4.50 31.23
CA ASP A 388 11.99 -5.82 31.65
C ASP A 388 10.88 -6.32 30.72
N TYR A 389 10.01 -5.43 30.26
CA TYR A 389 8.99 -5.77 29.26
C TYR A 389 9.61 -6.33 27.98
N ILE A 390 10.72 -5.76 27.48
CA ILE A 390 11.39 -6.28 26.27
C ILE A 390 12.13 -7.59 26.58
N ALA A 391 12.85 -7.66 27.71
CA ALA A 391 13.68 -8.80 28.11
C ALA A 391 12.85 -10.07 28.41
N ASP A 392 11.65 -9.93 28.97
CA ASP A 392 10.77 -11.07 29.26
C ASP A 392 10.15 -11.62 27.98
N GLU A 393 10.77 -12.64 27.39
CA GLU A 393 10.26 -13.33 26.19
C GLU A 393 8.89 -13.99 26.39
N LYS A 394 8.42 -14.20 27.62
CA LYS A 394 7.12 -14.81 27.92
C LYS A 394 6.00 -13.78 27.94
N ASP A 395 6.30 -12.52 28.13
CA ASP A 395 5.31 -11.45 28.10
C ASP A 395 4.75 -11.28 26.69
N ARG A 396 3.45 -11.54 26.56
CA ARG A 396 2.71 -11.48 25.28
C ARG A 396 1.87 -10.22 25.14
N ARG A 397 1.89 -9.33 26.12
CA ARG A 397 1.07 -8.11 26.06
C ARG A 397 1.56 -7.19 24.96
N ASN A 398 0.66 -6.45 24.35
CA ASN A 398 1.01 -5.32 23.50
C ASN A 398 1.16 -4.08 24.36
N LEU A 399 2.00 -3.15 23.97
CA LEU A 399 2.21 -1.89 24.67
C LEU A 399 1.66 -0.74 23.82
N PHE A 400 0.70 -0.01 24.38
CA PHE A 400 0.11 1.18 23.77
C PHE A 400 0.62 2.42 24.51
N ILE A 401 1.18 3.36 23.76
CA ILE A 401 1.71 4.65 24.26
C ILE A 401 0.95 5.76 23.51
N PRO A 402 -0.29 6.10 23.93
CA PRO A 402 -0.98 7.23 23.35
C PRO A 402 -0.34 8.55 23.78
N ASN A 403 -0.30 9.53 22.88
CA ASN A 403 0.15 10.88 23.17
C ASN A 403 -0.88 11.89 22.68
N ILE A 404 -1.85 12.18 23.54
CA ILE A 404 -2.97 13.05 23.20
C ILE A 404 -2.47 14.48 22.96
N SER A 405 -2.96 15.12 21.92
CA SER A 405 -2.45 16.40 21.39
C SER A 405 -2.31 17.50 22.46
N ASN A 406 -3.25 17.60 23.40
CA ASN A 406 -3.22 18.60 24.46
C ASN A 406 -2.04 18.43 25.45
N TYR A 407 -1.52 17.22 25.58
CA TYR A 407 -0.47 16.85 26.53
C TYR A 407 0.84 16.46 25.84
N LYS A 408 0.90 16.60 24.51
CA LYS A 408 1.99 16.11 23.67
C LYS A 408 3.36 16.53 24.18
N ASN A 409 3.54 17.81 24.48
CA ASN A 409 4.85 18.36 24.85
C ASN A 409 5.33 17.92 26.23
N ILE A 410 4.40 17.63 27.16
CA ILE A 410 4.72 17.21 28.53
C ILE A 410 5.39 15.84 28.53
N PHE A 411 4.80 14.88 27.82
CA PHE A 411 5.25 13.48 27.85
C PHE A 411 6.19 13.08 26.72
N MET A 412 6.46 13.98 25.76
CA MET A 412 7.37 13.69 24.65
C MET A 412 8.76 13.22 25.12
N PRO A 413 9.40 13.84 26.16
CA PRO A 413 10.67 13.34 26.69
C PRO A 413 10.57 11.91 27.23
N LEU A 414 9.52 11.62 28.02
CA LEU A 414 9.28 10.30 28.60
C LEU A 414 9.07 9.22 27.55
N PHE A 415 8.24 9.49 26.53
CA PHE A 415 7.94 8.50 25.50
C PHE A 415 9.13 8.25 24.59
N SER A 416 9.88 9.30 24.23
CA SER A 416 11.12 9.16 23.47
C SER A 416 12.16 8.36 24.25
N PHE A 417 12.31 8.64 25.54
CA PHE A 417 13.15 7.89 26.46
C PHE A 417 12.72 6.41 26.54
N GLY A 418 11.41 6.13 26.76
CA GLY A 418 10.91 4.77 26.85
C GLY A 418 11.16 3.96 25.58
N ILE A 419 10.95 4.58 24.39
CA ILE A 419 11.24 3.95 23.11
C ILE A 419 12.75 3.70 22.94
N ASP A 420 13.60 4.67 23.33
CA ASP A 420 15.06 4.55 23.23
C ASP A 420 15.59 3.40 24.10
N ILE A 421 15.11 3.29 25.35
CA ILE A 421 15.48 2.20 26.27
C ILE A 421 15.01 0.84 25.72
N MET A 422 13.79 0.74 25.23
CA MET A 422 13.29 -0.49 24.62
C MET A 422 14.12 -0.90 23.38
N ILE A 423 14.50 0.06 22.54
CA ILE A 423 15.38 -0.18 21.39
C ILE A 423 16.73 -0.73 21.84
N LYS A 424 17.38 -0.08 22.82
CA LYS A 424 18.67 -0.53 23.38
C LYS A 424 18.57 -1.92 23.96
N GLU A 425 17.47 -2.23 24.63
CA GLU A 425 17.25 -3.56 25.17
C GLU A 425 17.09 -4.62 24.06
N VAL A 426 16.33 -4.34 22.99
CA VAL A 426 16.24 -5.25 21.83
C VAL A 426 17.62 -5.51 21.23
N LEU A 427 18.47 -4.49 21.12
CA LEU A 427 19.82 -4.62 20.58
C LEU A 427 20.74 -5.47 21.46
N SER A 428 20.49 -5.53 22.77
CA SER A 428 21.24 -6.35 23.72
C SER A 428 20.83 -7.83 23.72
N LEU A 429 19.63 -8.16 23.19
CA LEU A 429 19.13 -9.53 23.17
C LEU A 429 19.97 -10.44 22.26
N PRO A 430 20.05 -11.74 22.55
CA PRO A 430 20.69 -12.70 21.66
C PRO A 430 19.92 -12.82 20.33
N ASP A 431 20.61 -13.25 19.27
CA ASP A 431 20.04 -13.47 17.97
C ASP A 431 18.89 -14.49 18.00
N ASN A 432 17.75 -14.14 17.41
CA ASN A 432 16.58 -15.01 17.36
C ASN A 432 15.70 -14.67 16.14
N PHE A 433 15.83 -15.40 15.06
CA PHE A 433 15.08 -15.19 13.81
C PHE A 433 13.58 -15.47 13.91
N ASN A 434 13.12 -16.09 14.99
CA ASN A 434 11.70 -16.33 15.23
C ASN A 434 11.04 -15.25 16.08
N ARG A 435 11.80 -14.50 16.86
CA ARG A 435 11.32 -13.36 17.64
C ARG A 435 10.83 -12.26 16.70
N ARG A 436 9.78 -11.54 17.11
CA ARG A 436 9.36 -10.28 16.48
C ARG A 436 9.00 -9.27 17.55
N VAL A 437 9.67 -8.12 17.47
CA VAL A 437 9.37 -6.94 18.27
C VAL A 437 9.06 -5.80 17.31
N PHE A 438 7.78 -5.48 17.18
CA PHE A 438 7.30 -4.43 16.27
C PHE A 438 7.20 -3.11 17.02
N PHE A 439 7.94 -2.10 16.58
CA PHE A 439 7.75 -0.71 16.97
C PHE A 439 6.95 0.00 15.90
N LEU A 440 5.69 0.34 16.18
CA LEU A 440 4.84 1.12 15.30
C LEU A 440 4.74 2.54 15.82
N ILE A 441 5.25 3.48 15.06
CA ILE A 441 5.28 4.91 15.39
C ILE A 441 4.44 5.64 14.36
N ASP A 442 3.23 6.10 14.76
CA ASP A 442 2.23 6.73 13.87
C ASP A 442 2.70 8.09 13.34
N GLU A 443 3.48 8.83 14.13
CA GLU A 443 4.10 10.10 13.71
C GLU A 443 5.49 10.25 14.34
N PHE A 444 6.51 9.92 13.56
CA PHE A 444 7.87 9.90 14.06
C PHE A 444 8.42 11.30 14.38
N SER A 445 7.98 12.32 13.65
CA SER A 445 8.36 13.72 13.90
C SER A 445 7.86 14.27 15.24
N SER A 446 6.92 13.57 15.89
CA SER A 446 6.35 13.97 17.16
C SER A 446 7.15 13.50 18.39
N LEU A 447 8.28 12.85 18.19
CA LEU A 447 9.19 12.38 19.24
C LEU A 447 10.45 13.25 19.30
N HIS A 448 11.10 13.30 20.47
CA HIS A 448 12.46 13.83 20.59
C HIS A 448 13.45 12.93 19.84
N THR A 449 14.67 13.42 19.70
CA THR A 449 15.74 12.68 19.02
C THR A 449 16.02 11.34 19.72
N ILE A 450 15.89 10.24 19.00
CA ILE A 450 16.22 8.88 19.44
C ILE A 450 17.44 8.42 18.66
N GLN A 451 18.63 8.49 19.29
CA GLN A 451 19.89 8.14 18.59
C GLN A 451 20.00 6.65 18.27
N SER A 452 19.51 5.79 19.16
CA SER A 452 19.56 4.34 18.98
C SER A 452 18.72 3.83 17.80
N ILE A 453 17.86 4.67 17.21
CA ILE A 453 17.02 4.28 16.08
C ILE A 453 17.85 3.89 14.85
N PHE A 454 19.01 4.52 14.63
CA PHE A 454 19.89 4.22 13.51
C PHE A 454 20.59 2.87 13.67
N ASP A 455 21.01 2.56 14.90
CA ASP A 455 21.60 1.27 15.23
C ASP A 455 20.54 0.17 15.17
N PHE A 456 19.33 0.47 15.65
CA PHE A 456 18.19 -0.43 15.52
C PHE A 456 17.91 -0.82 14.06
N GLN A 457 17.91 0.15 13.15
CA GLN A 457 17.69 -0.14 11.74
C GLN A 457 18.78 -1.02 11.12
N ARG A 458 20.01 -0.96 11.61
CA ARG A 458 21.15 -1.71 11.07
C ARG A 458 21.29 -3.10 11.68
N GLU A 459 21.00 -3.23 12.97
CA GLU A 459 21.42 -4.39 13.77
C GLU A 459 20.24 -5.24 14.29
N SER A 460 19.04 -4.66 14.41
CA SER A 460 17.92 -5.35 15.04
C SER A 460 17.35 -6.54 14.23
N GLY A 461 17.73 -6.67 12.96
CA GLY A 461 17.20 -7.73 12.09
C GLY A 461 17.46 -9.15 12.62
N SER A 462 18.69 -9.44 13.08
CA SER A 462 19.03 -10.73 13.70
C SER A 462 18.31 -10.96 15.04
N LYS A 463 17.97 -9.88 15.72
CA LYS A 463 17.27 -9.87 17.02
C LYS A 463 15.74 -9.94 16.88
N GLY A 464 15.23 -9.86 15.65
CA GLY A 464 13.81 -9.87 15.34
C GLY A 464 13.11 -8.50 15.49
N GLY A 465 13.87 -7.41 15.57
CA GLY A 465 13.33 -6.05 15.63
C GLY A 465 12.76 -5.60 14.29
N CYS A 466 11.63 -4.91 14.34
CA CYS A 466 10.95 -4.36 13.17
C CYS A 466 10.43 -2.95 13.48
N LEU A 467 10.90 -1.96 12.71
CA LEU A 467 10.44 -0.58 12.81
C LEU A 467 9.39 -0.30 11.75
N ILE A 468 8.26 0.25 12.17
CA ILE A 468 7.16 0.70 11.33
C ILE A 468 6.97 2.18 11.63
N CYS A 469 7.56 3.03 10.80
CA CYS A 469 7.47 4.48 10.95
C CYS A 469 6.47 5.08 10.00
N ALA A 470 5.61 5.97 10.51
CA ALA A 470 4.81 6.85 9.68
C ALA A 470 5.22 8.31 9.91
N MET A 471 5.08 9.11 8.84
CA MET A 471 5.43 10.53 8.84
C MET A 471 4.66 11.28 7.76
N GLN A 472 4.57 12.61 7.90
CA GLN A 472 3.88 13.46 6.93
C GLN A 472 4.85 14.13 5.96
N ASP A 473 5.89 14.75 6.49
CA ASP A 473 6.91 15.48 5.74
C ASP A 473 8.30 15.32 6.37
N LEU A 474 9.31 15.87 5.70
CA LEU A 474 10.71 15.82 6.11
C LEU A 474 11.14 17.01 6.98
N GLY A 475 10.33 18.07 7.02
CA GLY A 475 10.71 19.33 7.64
C GLY A 475 11.11 19.18 9.11
N ASP A 476 10.17 18.73 9.94
CA ASP A 476 10.39 18.56 11.39
C ASP A 476 11.53 17.59 11.69
N LEU A 477 11.64 16.50 10.93
CA LEU A 477 12.72 15.53 11.14
C LEU A 477 14.09 16.11 10.78
N SER A 478 14.16 17.00 9.78
CA SER A 478 15.41 17.65 9.41
C SER A 478 15.95 18.57 10.48
N LEU A 479 15.08 19.15 11.29
CA LEU A 479 15.46 19.97 12.45
C LEU A 479 16.08 19.11 13.56
N ASN A 480 15.50 17.94 13.84
CA ASN A 480 15.93 17.08 14.93
C ASN A 480 17.19 16.24 14.61
N TYR A 481 17.27 15.70 13.38
CA TYR A 481 18.30 14.72 13.02
C TYR A 481 19.36 15.25 12.05
N GLY A 482 19.11 16.38 11.38
CA GLY A 482 19.93 16.91 10.29
C GLY A 482 19.72 16.17 8.97
N ARG A 483 19.87 16.87 7.84
CA ARG A 483 19.55 16.35 6.49
C ARG A 483 20.37 15.11 6.10
N GLU A 484 21.64 15.07 6.45
CA GLU A 484 22.53 13.96 6.10
C GLU A 484 22.12 12.64 6.75
N LYS A 485 21.81 12.65 8.06
CA LYS A 485 21.35 11.46 8.76
C LYS A 485 19.99 10.98 8.30
N LEU A 486 19.10 11.89 7.85
CA LEU A 486 17.82 11.49 7.31
C LEU A 486 17.96 10.66 6.04
N HIS A 487 18.91 10.97 5.17
CA HIS A 487 19.19 10.12 4.01
C HIS A 487 19.53 8.68 4.42
N SER A 488 20.41 8.52 5.42
CA SER A 488 20.73 7.19 5.96
C SER A 488 19.52 6.52 6.59
N PHE A 489 18.74 7.25 7.39
CA PHE A 489 17.53 6.74 8.04
C PHE A 489 16.54 6.16 7.03
N PHE A 490 16.24 6.91 5.97
CA PHE A 490 15.26 6.47 4.98
C PHE A 490 15.75 5.36 4.07
N ASN A 491 17.05 5.29 3.81
CA ASN A 491 17.63 4.22 2.99
C ASN A 491 17.53 2.86 3.67
N ASN A 492 17.51 2.83 5.00
CA ASN A 492 17.39 1.59 5.77
C ASN A 492 15.97 1.01 5.82
N PHE A 493 14.96 1.72 5.31
CA PHE A 493 13.62 1.15 5.12
C PHE A 493 13.55 0.43 3.78
N HIS A 494 13.53 -0.88 3.80
CA HIS A 494 13.44 -1.70 2.59
C HIS A 494 12.03 -1.79 2.00
N THR A 495 11.02 -1.44 2.79
CA THR A 495 9.63 -1.35 2.33
C THR A 495 9.09 0.06 2.58
N LYS A 496 8.68 0.74 1.51
CA LYS A 496 8.16 2.11 1.58
C LYS A 496 6.77 2.15 0.97
N PHE A 497 5.81 2.77 1.69
CA PHE A 497 4.48 3.10 1.23
C PHE A 497 4.38 4.62 1.13
N ILE A 498 4.33 5.14 -0.09
CA ILE A 498 4.33 6.57 -0.35
C ILE A 498 2.96 6.96 -0.89
N PHE A 499 2.19 7.62 -0.03
CA PHE A 499 0.86 8.17 -0.33
C PHE A 499 0.98 9.57 -0.94
N GLN A 500 -0.13 10.31 -0.99
CA GLN A 500 -0.12 11.70 -1.42
C GLN A 500 0.82 12.53 -0.54
N LEU A 501 1.73 13.27 -1.19
CA LEU A 501 2.64 14.21 -0.55
C LEU A 501 2.35 15.60 -1.07
N LEU A 502 2.38 16.60 -0.20
CA LEU A 502 2.12 18.00 -0.54
C LEU A 502 3.38 18.85 -0.50
N ASP A 503 4.30 18.54 0.41
CA ASP A 503 5.57 19.25 0.56
C ASP A 503 6.53 18.91 -0.61
N PRO A 504 7.08 19.94 -1.33
CA PRO A 504 7.94 19.73 -2.48
C PRO A 504 9.25 19.01 -2.16
N ASP A 505 9.88 19.27 -1.02
CA ASP A 505 11.14 18.65 -0.63
C ASP A 505 10.94 17.15 -0.37
N THR A 506 9.83 16.80 0.29
CA THR A 506 9.42 15.42 0.53
C THR A 506 9.07 14.69 -0.77
N GLN A 507 8.40 15.37 -1.73
CA GLN A 507 8.10 14.82 -3.06
C GLN A 507 9.39 14.52 -3.84
N ASP A 508 10.33 15.45 -3.86
CA ASP A 508 11.60 15.28 -4.56
C ASP A 508 12.42 14.15 -3.94
N TYR A 509 12.48 14.10 -2.61
CA TYR A 509 13.11 13.00 -1.88
C TYR A 509 12.46 11.65 -2.25
N ALA A 510 11.14 11.55 -2.18
CA ALA A 510 10.41 10.32 -2.48
C ALA A 510 10.63 9.87 -3.93
N SER A 511 10.68 10.82 -4.88
CA SER A 511 10.97 10.56 -6.28
C SER A 511 12.37 9.96 -6.47
N ARG A 512 13.39 10.54 -5.83
CA ARG A 512 14.77 9.99 -5.85
C ARG A 512 14.85 8.62 -5.20
N ALA A 513 14.18 8.43 -4.07
CA ALA A 513 14.20 7.16 -3.34
C ALA A 513 13.58 6.00 -4.14
N LEU A 514 12.59 6.26 -4.99
CA LEU A 514 12.03 5.28 -5.92
C LEU A 514 12.98 4.96 -7.09
N GLY A 515 13.95 5.82 -7.36
CA GLY A 515 15.01 5.60 -8.33
C GLY A 515 14.70 6.09 -9.73
N GLU A 516 15.66 5.81 -10.63
CA GLU A 516 15.66 6.24 -12.01
C GLU A 516 15.67 5.05 -12.96
N ARG A 517 15.25 5.30 -14.19
CA ARG A 517 15.33 4.34 -15.29
C ARG A 517 15.93 5.00 -16.52
N GLN A 518 16.63 4.21 -17.29
CA GLN A 518 17.09 4.61 -18.60
C GLN A 518 16.14 4.08 -19.66
N VAL A 519 15.64 4.97 -20.48
CA VAL A 519 14.74 4.66 -21.58
C VAL A 519 15.34 5.11 -22.90
N MET A 520 15.09 4.34 -23.94
CA MET A 520 15.42 4.71 -25.31
C MET A 520 14.23 5.45 -25.90
N MET A 521 14.40 6.74 -26.07
CA MET A 521 13.39 7.60 -26.73
C MET A 521 13.71 7.72 -28.22
N ARG A 522 12.68 7.67 -29.03
CA ARG A 522 12.74 7.99 -30.46
C ARG A 522 12.45 9.47 -30.60
N MET A 523 13.44 10.23 -31.06
CA MET A 523 13.29 11.64 -31.37
C MET A 523 13.15 11.81 -32.90
N PRO A 524 11.94 12.04 -33.42
CA PRO A 524 11.78 12.39 -34.82
C PRO A 524 12.31 13.80 -35.04
N SER A 525 13.19 13.97 -36.02
CA SER A 525 13.66 15.26 -36.51
C SER A 525 13.09 15.47 -37.91
N HIS A 526 12.32 16.52 -38.09
CA HIS A 526 11.79 16.94 -39.39
C HIS A 526 12.68 18.05 -39.93
N GLN A 527 13.35 17.81 -41.06
CA GLN A 527 14.03 18.86 -41.81
C GLN A 527 13.13 19.34 -42.93
N TYR A 528 12.68 20.60 -42.83
CA TYR A 528 12.01 21.29 -43.90
C TYR A 528 13.03 21.97 -44.78
N SER A 529 13.15 21.54 -46.04
CA SER A 529 13.95 22.25 -47.04
C SER A 529 13.01 23.01 -47.98
N PRO A 530 13.15 24.34 -48.13
CA PRO A 530 12.26 25.12 -48.98
C PRO A 530 12.30 24.76 -50.48
N ASN A 531 13.33 24.02 -50.88
CA ASN A 531 13.63 23.74 -52.32
C ASN A 531 13.57 22.24 -52.68
N ASP A 532 13.16 21.35 -51.75
CA ASP A 532 13.14 19.89 -52.04
C ASP A 532 11.74 19.34 -51.86
N ILE A 533 11.23 18.62 -52.83
CA ILE A 533 9.88 18.01 -52.87
C ILE A 533 9.93 16.69 -52.07
N GLY A 534 10.40 16.76 -50.81
CA GLY A 534 10.38 15.59 -49.95
C GLY A 534 10.78 15.95 -48.52
N ASP A 535 9.79 15.84 -47.62
CA ASP A 535 10.03 15.90 -46.16
C ASP A 535 10.94 14.74 -45.77
N ARG A 536 12.14 15.04 -45.27
CA ARG A 536 13.02 14.01 -44.67
C ARG A 536 12.74 13.87 -43.19
N GLU A 537 12.16 12.75 -42.81
CA GLU A 537 12.05 12.35 -41.42
C GLU A 537 13.25 11.52 -41.01
N SER A 538 14.04 12.02 -40.05
CA SER A 538 15.11 11.27 -39.45
C SER A 538 14.73 10.91 -38.00
N ILE A 539 14.86 9.64 -37.65
CA ILE A 539 14.58 9.15 -36.29
C ILE A 539 15.93 8.90 -35.61
N SER A 540 16.25 9.72 -34.61
CA SER A 540 17.38 9.46 -33.73
C SER A 540 16.93 8.70 -32.50
N LEU A 541 17.73 7.71 -32.07
CA LEU A 541 17.52 6.96 -30.83
C LEU A 541 18.40 7.57 -29.75
N GLN A 542 17.79 8.17 -28.73
CA GLN A 542 18.53 8.77 -27.62
C GLN A 542 18.22 8.04 -26.31
N ASN A 543 19.28 7.71 -25.57
CA ASN A 543 19.15 7.15 -24.23
C ASN A 543 19.01 8.31 -23.23
N THR A 544 17.86 8.37 -22.55
CA THR A 544 17.57 9.40 -21.56
C THR A 544 17.33 8.75 -20.19
N ASN A 545 17.92 9.35 -19.15
CA ASN A 545 17.60 8.97 -17.77
C ASN A 545 16.37 9.75 -17.31
N GLU A 546 15.41 9.06 -16.74
CA GLU A 546 14.22 9.68 -16.18
C GLU A 546 13.86 9.05 -14.83
N ARG A 547 13.22 9.82 -13.96
CA ARG A 547 12.71 9.31 -12.70
C ARG A 547 11.55 8.35 -12.94
N VAL A 548 11.49 7.25 -12.15
CA VAL A 548 10.40 6.26 -12.26
C VAL A 548 9.05 6.88 -11.92
N VAL A 549 9.04 7.84 -10.98
CA VAL A 549 7.88 8.63 -10.57
C VAL A 549 8.33 10.09 -10.44
N LEU A 550 7.64 11.00 -11.10
CA LEU A 550 7.93 12.42 -11.01
C LEU A 550 7.43 12.98 -9.66
N PRO A 551 8.11 14.01 -9.07
CA PRO A 551 7.66 14.64 -7.82
C PRO A 551 6.19 15.06 -7.84
N SER A 552 5.73 15.67 -8.93
CA SER A 552 4.34 16.12 -9.10
C SER A 552 3.31 15.00 -9.11
N GLU A 553 3.68 13.76 -9.40
CA GLU A 553 2.74 12.64 -9.38
C GLU A 553 2.28 12.28 -7.96
N PHE A 554 3.08 12.59 -6.94
CA PHE A 554 2.70 12.34 -5.55
C PHE A 554 1.57 13.25 -5.09
N SER A 555 1.54 14.52 -5.51
CA SER A 555 0.45 15.45 -5.18
C SER A 555 -0.88 15.05 -5.84
N LEU A 556 -0.82 14.38 -7.00
CA LEU A 556 -1.98 13.93 -7.76
C LEU A 556 -2.53 12.56 -7.31
N LEU A 557 -1.91 11.93 -6.31
CA LEU A 557 -2.41 10.65 -5.81
C LEU A 557 -3.76 10.83 -5.12
N ARG A 558 -4.75 10.05 -5.55
CA ARG A 558 -6.06 9.97 -4.89
C ARG A 558 -5.92 9.25 -3.54
N LYS A 559 -6.81 9.54 -2.59
CA LYS A 559 -6.91 8.88 -1.28
C LYS A 559 -6.82 7.35 -1.42
N LEU A 560 -6.13 6.70 -0.48
CA LEU A 560 -5.91 5.25 -0.44
C LEU A 560 -5.12 4.69 -1.65
N ARG A 561 -4.47 5.51 -2.43
CA ARG A 561 -3.51 5.07 -3.44
C ARG A 561 -2.10 5.44 -2.99
N CYS A 562 -1.17 4.53 -3.20
CA CYS A 562 0.24 4.75 -2.88
C CYS A 562 1.15 4.09 -3.90
N PHE A 563 2.36 4.60 -3.99
CA PHE A 563 3.47 3.85 -4.55
C PHE A 563 4.05 2.97 -3.45
N ILE A 564 4.22 1.69 -3.74
CA ILE A 564 4.91 0.76 -2.87
C ILE A 564 6.25 0.41 -3.50
N GLN A 565 7.31 0.53 -2.72
CA GLN A 565 8.63 -0.01 -3.03
C GLN A 565 8.93 -1.13 -2.04
N MET A 566 9.36 -2.27 -2.53
CA MET A 566 9.84 -3.38 -1.69
C MET A 566 11.12 -3.94 -2.32
N SER A 567 12.20 -3.94 -1.55
CA SER A 567 13.51 -4.44 -1.99
C SER A 567 13.39 -5.87 -2.54
N GLU A 568 14.10 -6.18 -3.65
CA GLU A 568 14.10 -7.44 -4.40
C GLU A 568 12.78 -7.75 -5.14
N ILE A 569 11.70 -7.06 -4.85
CA ILE A 569 10.40 -7.25 -5.51
C ILE A 569 10.19 -6.19 -6.58
N GLY A 570 10.39 -4.91 -6.23
CA GLY A 570 10.28 -3.78 -7.14
C GLY A 570 9.31 -2.71 -6.68
N ILE A 571 8.83 -1.91 -7.62
CA ILE A 571 7.94 -0.78 -7.38
C ILE A 571 6.60 -1.00 -8.08
N SER A 572 5.51 -0.60 -7.44
CA SER A 572 4.18 -0.61 -8.03
C SER A 572 3.29 0.50 -7.48
N ARG A 573 2.32 0.93 -8.26
CA ARG A 573 1.23 1.80 -7.80
C ARG A 573 0.03 0.94 -7.42
N ILE A 574 -0.38 1.00 -6.15
CA ILE A 574 -1.44 0.15 -5.61
C ILE A 574 -2.58 0.98 -5.01
N LYS A 575 -3.74 0.35 -4.86
CA LYS A 575 -4.88 0.87 -4.10
C LYS A 575 -5.03 0.03 -2.83
N ILE A 576 -5.02 0.69 -1.68
CA ILE A 576 -5.30 0.07 -0.38
C ILE A 576 -6.83 -0.05 -0.24
N PRO A 577 -7.37 -1.23 0.09
CA PRO A 577 -8.79 -1.36 0.34
C PRO A 577 -9.17 -0.63 1.64
N ARG A 578 -10.29 0.07 1.62
CA ARG A 578 -10.83 0.69 2.82
C ARG A 578 -11.41 -0.40 3.73
N LYS A 579 -10.90 -0.53 4.93
CA LYS A 579 -11.44 -1.36 5.99
C LYS A 579 -11.78 -0.48 7.18
N PHE A 580 -12.96 -0.66 7.72
CA PHE A 580 -13.39 -0.02 8.94
C PHE A 580 -13.21 -0.98 10.10
N TYR A 581 -12.74 -0.45 11.20
CA TYR A 581 -12.62 -1.15 12.46
C TYR A 581 -13.40 -0.35 13.49
N ALA A 582 -14.35 -1.00 14.15
CA ALA A 582 -15.18 -0.37 15.17
C ALA A 582 -14.33 0.06 16.38
N LEU A 583 -14.70 1.15 16.97
CA LEU A 583 -14.19 1.54 18.29
C LEU A 583 -14.74 0.56 19.31
N LYS A 584 -13.86 -0.05 20.08
CA LYS A 584 -14.21 -1.01 21.15
C LYS A 584 -14.34 -0.32 22.48
N GLN A 585 -13.66 0.81 22.66
CA GLN A 585 -13.61 1.55 23.91
C GLN A 585 -13.21 3.01 23.67
N PRO A 586 -13.32 3.89 24.67
CA PRO A 586 -12.80 5.25 24.57
C PRO A 586 -11.30 5.25 24.30
N HIS A 587 -10.85 6.16 23.43
CA HIS A 587 -9.45 6.35 23.11
C HIS A 587 -8.65 6.96 24.27
N PHE A 588 -9.33 7.63 25.22
CA PHE A 588 -8.75 8.25 26.41
C PHE A 588 -9.80 8.25 27.53
N LEU A 589 -9.39 7.90 28.74
CA LEU A 589 -10.16 8.01 29.97
C LEU A 589 -9.36 8.89 30.93
N PRO A 590 -9.76 10.15 31.12
CA PRO A 590 -9.01 11.07 31.95
C PRO A 590 -8.91 10.57 33.40
N ARG A 591 -7.72 10.61 33.95
CA ARG A 591 -7.46 10.38 35.38
C ARG A 591 -7.67 11.69 36.12
N ASP A 592 -8.42 11.65 37.24
CA ASP A 592 -8.52 12.78 38.15
C ASP A 592 -7.13 13.05 38.76
N PHE A 593 -6.55 14.15 38.39
CA PHE A 593 -5.25 14.57 38.87
C PHE A 593 -5.44 15.69 39.90
N LYS A 594 -5.20 15.42 41.18
CA LYS A 594 -5.12 16.43 42.19
C LYS A 594 -3.65 16.71 42.45
N ILE A 595 -3.19 17.90 42.13
CA ILE A 595 -1.89 18.37 42.59
C ILE A 595 -2.10 18.82 44.05
N ASP A 596 -1.67 18.01 45.02
CA ASP A 596 -1.64 18.44 46.41
C ASP A 596 -0.54 19.50 46.57
N LEU A 597 -0.93 20.73 46.36
CA LEU A 597 -0.12 21.91 46.69
C LEU A 597 -0.27 22.16 48.20
N GLU A 598 0.32 21.32 49.04
CA GLU A 598 0.52 21.70 50.43
C GLU A 598 1.59 22.79 50.47
N VAL A 599 1.17 24.04 50.51
CA VAL A 599 2.03 25.16 50.85
C VAL A 599 2.25 25.10 52.35
N PRO A 600 3.47 24.87 52.84
CA PRO A 600 3.75 24.83 54.28
C PRO A 600 3.30 26.15 54.90
N GLY A 601 2.26 26.12 55.74
CA GLY A 601 1.81 27.29 56.52
C GLY A 601 0.50 27.96 56.10
N THR A 602 -0.17 27.53 55.03
CA THR A 602 -1.51 28.03 54.68
C THR A 602 -2.50 26.87 54.79
N GLY A 603 -3.49 27.02 55.68
CA GLY A 603 -4.57 26.05 55.83
C GLY A 603 -5.26 25.74 54.49
N LYS A 604 -5.74 24.52 54.31
CA LYS A 604 -6.39 23.97 53.13
C LYS A 604 -7.33 24.98 52.44
N VAL A 605 -6.96 25.45 51.27
CA VAL A 605 -7.88 26.10 50.37
C VAL A 605 -8.44 25.02 49.47
N GLU A 606 -9.62 24.49 49.81
CA GLU A 606 -10.41 23.69 48.90
C GLU A 606 -11.02 24.61 47.83
N GLU A 607 -10.31 24.90 46.76
CA GLU A 607 -10.96 25.39 45.55
C GLU A 607 -11.38 24.19 44.70
N SER A 608 -12.62 23.81 44.89
CA SER A 608 -13.33 22.92 43.96
C SER A 608 -13.62 23.70 42.70
N ILE A 609 -12.80 23.52 41.66
CA ILE A 609 -13.20 23.86 40.29
C ILE A 609 -14.25 22.82 39.91
N PRO A 610 -15.51 23.23 39.62
CA PRO A 610 -16.52 22.28 39.21
C PRO A 610 -16.09 21.68 37.87
N PRO A 611 -16.18 20.35 37.69
CA PRO A 611 -15.92 19.75 36.39
C PRO A 611 -16.99 20.26 35.43
N GLU A 612 -16.60 21.01 34.40
CA GLU A 612 -17.45 21.18 33.24
C GLU A 612 -17.73 19.79 32.68
N THR A 613 -18.92 19.32 32.99
CA THR A 613 -19.42 18.03 32.49
C THR A 613 -19.72 18.20 31.03
N ILE A 614 -18.72 18.00 30.18
CA ILE A 614 -18.94 17.78 28.76
C ILE A 614 -19.55 16.40 28.62
N SER A 615 -20.87 16.35 28.73
CA SER A 615 -21.63 15.12 28.47
C SER A 615 -21.59 14.82 26.98
N TYR A 616 -20.72 13.91 26.58
CA TYR A 616 -20.84 13.28 25.26
C TYR A 616 -22.06 12.36 25.27
N LYS A 617 -23.17 12.81 24.69
CA LYS A 617 -24.28 11.91 24.34
C LYS A 617 -23.73 10.87 23.36
N LEU A 618 -23.62 9.65 23.79
CA LEU A 618 -23.51 8.48 22.92
C LEU A 618 -24.78 8.42 22.07
N VAL A 619 -24.69 8.85 20.83
CA VAL A 619 -25.74 8.62 19.83
C VAL A 619 -25.71 7.13 19.50
N SER A 620 -26.79 6.43 19.89
CA SER A 620 -26.99 5.03 19.55
C SER A 620 -27.14 4.87 18.02
N PRO A 621 -26.70 3.76 17.40
CA PRO A 621 -26.76 3.55 15.96
C PRO A 621 -28.15 3.35 15.35
N SER A 622 -29.25 3.63 16.07
CA SER A 622 -30.61 3.30 15.66
C SER A 622 -31.49 4.48 15.22
N ASP A 623 -30.90 5.66 14.94
CA ASP A 623 -31.69 6.80 14.45
C ASP A 623 -31.47 7.02 12.95
N PRO A 624 -32.48 6.69 12.09
CA PRO A 624 -32.32 6.75 10.62
C PRO A 624 -32.36 8.17 10.02
N GLN A 625 -32.48 9.23 10.85
CA GLN A 625 -32.69 10.60 10.33
C GLN A 625 -31.46 11.50 10.35
N SER A 626 -30.27 11.01 10.66
CA SER A 626 -29.04 11.85 10.66
C SER A 626 -28.17 11.74 9.41
N HIS A 627 -28.70 11.22 8.29
CA HIS A 627 -27.94 11.05 7.05
C HIS A 627 -27.96 12.25 6.08
N ASP A 628 -28.70 13.33 6.37
CA ASP A 628 -28.90 14.44 5.41
C ASP A 628 -28.24 15.76 5.76
N LEU A 629 -27.23 15.79 6.59
CA LEU A 629 -26.49 17.03 6.86
C LEU A 629 -24.97 16.80 6.72
N PHE A 630 -24.50 16.64 5.51
CA PHE A 630 -23.13 16.96 5.03
C PHE A 630 -22.88 16.30 3.67
N ASP A 631 -23.55 16.79 2.64
CA ASP A 631 -23.12 16.63 1.25
C ASP A 631 -22.67 18.01 0.72
N PRO A 632 -21.37 18.30 0.65
CA PRO A 632 -20.88 19.52 0.00
C PRO A 632 -20.43 19.19 -1.43
N LEU A 633 -21.38 18.86 -2.31
CA LEU A 633 -21.12 18.83 -3.76
C LEU A 633 -22.29 19.43 -4.53
N THR A 634 -22.51 20.72 -4.35
CA THR A 634 -23.05 21.60 -5.38
C THR A 634 -22.47 23.00 -5.14
N GLU A 635 -21.65 23.40 -6.06
CA GLU A 635 -21.21 24.73 -6.47
C GLU A 635 -19.68 24.85 -6.58
N PHE A 636 -19.32 25.01 -7.86
CA PHE A 636 -18.06 25.31 -8.55
C PHE A 636 -17.26 24.08 -9.03
#